data_d0af83a4c9ecad4888626ec3648f9e3b
#
_entry.id   d0af83a4c9ecad4888626ec3648f9e3b
#
_cell.length_a   1.000
_cell.length_b   1.000
_cell.length_c   1.000
_cell.angle_alpha   90.00
_cell.angle_beta   90.00
_cell.angle_gamma   90.00
#
_symmetry.space_group_name_H-M   'P 1'
#
loop_
_entity.id
_entity.type
_entity.pdbx_description
1 polymer ?
#
loop_
_entity_poly.entity_id
_entity_poly.type
_entity_poly.pdbx_seq_one_letter_code
_entity_poly.pdbx_strand_id
1 'polypeptide(L)'
;TDEETDLAVLTAEPLEINTRNEVNFQPANLGNSEELKVGQIVMALGNPFGLTGGPTVTGGIISSLNRNVQFENGILELVQTDAAINPGNSGGPLINTKGEVVAINTAKIPYGQGIGFAVPINTVKLILDDLIENGHVIRPWLGISTVKLNPRLASFYRLPLVHGALIVNVEPFSPAENAGLRRGDIIEEIDGNKIDSPSQISSYIRKKKAVHDKVTVIVNRYGRVYEIPFQMEARP
;
A
#
# COMPACT_ATOMS: atom_id res chain seq x y z
N THR A 1 14.71 0.24 3.10
CA THR A 1 13.46 0.70 3.74
C THR A 1 12.54 1.29 2.72
N ASP A 2 11.25 1.24 2.98
CA ASP A 2 10.21 1.85 2.17
C ASP A 2 9.20 2.61 3.05
N GLU A 3 9.27 3.93 3.01
CA GLU A 3 8.42 4.79 3.84
C GLU A 3 6.94 4.78 3.41
N GLU A 4 6.66 4.54 2.13
CA GLU A 4 5.28 4.51 1.63
C GLU A 4 4.49 3.29 2.14
N THR A 5 5.15 2.18 2.45
CA THR A 5 4.50 0.98 3.00
C THR A 5 4.78 0.75 4.48
N ASP A 6 5.60 1.60 5.11
CA ASP A 6 6.07 1.45 6.50
C ASP A 6 6.80 0.11 6.72
N LEU A 7 7.64 -0.29 5.75
CA LEU A 7 8.35 -1.57 5.78
C LEU A 7 9.86 -1.40 5.70
N ALA A 8 10.58 -2.32 6.33
CA ALA A 8 12.03 -2.46 6.20
C ALA A 8 12.41 -3.93 6.07
N VAL A 9 13.44 -4.19 5.26
CA VAL A 9 14.09 -5.51 5.18
C VAL A 9 15.42 -5.42 5.90
N LEU A 10 15.66 -6.36 6.80
CA LEU A 10 16.89 -6.48 7.58
C LEU A 10 17.53 -7.83 7.33
N THR A 11 18.85 -7.87 7.24
CA THR A 11 19.63 -9.10 7.26
C THR A 11 20.10 -9.36 8.67
N ALA A 12 19.89 -10.56 9.19
CA ALA A 12 20.42 -11.01 10.45
C ALA A 12 21.47 -12.10 10.22
N GLU A 13 22.67 -11.89 10.70
CA GLU A 13 23.70 -12.93 10.73
C GLU A 13 23.72 -13.58 12.11
N PRO A 14 23.78 -14.92 12.20
CA PRO A 14 23.98 -15.59 13.47
C PRO A 14 25.29 -15.12 14.08
N LEU A 15 25.22 -14.53 15.28
CA LEU A 15 26.45 -14.29 16.03
C LEU A 15 27.11 -15.66 16.29
N GLU A 16 28.36 -15.82 15.91
CA GLU A 16 29.23 -16.91 16.38
C GLU A 16 29.46 -16.77 17.89
N ILE A 17 28.43 -17.03 18.67
CA ILE A 17 28.59 -17.20 20.09
C ILE A 17 29.19 -18.58 20.27
N ASN A 18 30.38 -18.67 20.81
CA ASN A 18 31.17 -19.87 21.16
C ASN A 18 30.44 -20.73 22.21
N THR A 19 29.17 -20.95 22.07
CA THR A 19 28.32 -21.80 22.89
C THR A 19 27.65 -22.82 21.99
N ARG A 20 27.62 -24.08 22.42
CA ARG A 20 27.13 -25.30 21.74
C ARG A 20 25.68 -25.25 21.21
N ASN A 21 25.07 -24.08 21.09
CA ASN A 21 23.75 -23.88 20.52
C ASN A 21 23.90 -22.98 19.28
N GLU A 22 24.02 -23.59 18.10
CA GLU A 22 23.80 -22.91 16.83
C GLU A 22 22.36 -22.36 16.86
N VAL A 23 22.22 -21.04 16.74
CA VAL A 23 20.90 -20.42 16.54
C VAL A 23 20.46 -20.73 15.12
N ASN A 24 19.67 -21.80 14.97
CA ASN A 24 19.09 -22.17 13.68
C ASN A 24 17.82 -21.36 13.45
N PHE A 25 17.90 -20.35 12.57
CA PHE A 25 16.72 -19.57 12.17
C PHE A 25 15.78 -20.44 11.34
N GLN A 26 14.56 -20.67 11.84
CA GLN A 26 13.51 -21.33 11.06
C GLN A 26 12.68 -20.25 10.36
N PRO A 27 12.66 -20.21 9.00
CA PRO A 27 11.87 -19.23 8.28
C PRO A 27 10.36 -19.48 8.48
N ALA A 28 9.60 -18.40 8.65
CA ALA A 28 8.15 -18.47 8.68
C ALA A 28 7.58 -18.54 7.25
N ASN A 29 6.52 -19.31 7.07
CA ASN A 29 5.80 -19.35 5.78
C ASN A 29 5.01 -18.07 5.58
N LEU A 30 5.15 -17.44 4.43
CA LEU A 30 4.35 -16.30 4.01
C LEU A 30 3.06 -16.79 3.36
N GLY A 31 1.91 -16.49 4.00
CA GLY A 31 0.58 -16.84 3.50
C GLY A 31 0.13 -15.97 2.32
N ASN A 32 -1.18 -15.91 2.10
CA ASN A 32 -1.81 -15.10 1.06
C ASN A 32 -2.86 -14.18 1.69
N SER A 33 -2.62 -12.86 1.69
CA SER A 33 -3.55 -11.89 2.28
C SER A 33 -4.82 -11.65 1.46
N GLU A 34 -4.87 -12.06 0.18
CA GLU A 34 -6.10 -11.99 -0.64
C GLU A 34 -7.11 -13.06 -0.25
N GLU A 35 -6.67 -14.14 0.41
CA GLU A 35 -7.55 -15.21 0.90
C GLU A 35 -8.15 -14.91 2.29
N LEU A 36 -7.75 -13.81 2.92
CA LEU A 36 -8.25 -13.42 4.23
C LEU A 36 -9.76 -13.13 4.19
N LYS A 37 -10.43 -13.50 5.27
CA LYS A 37 -11.86 -13.25 5.45
C LYS A 37 -12.11 -12.57 6.79
N VAL A 38 -13.05 -11.64 6.81
CA VAL A 38 -13.54 -11.02 8.05
C VAL A 38 -14.07 -12.13 8.98
N GLY A 39 -13.71 -12.06 10.26
CA GLY A 39 -14.01 -13.09 11.26
C GLY A 39 -12.96 -14.20 11.36
N GLN A 40 -11.97 -14.27 10.47
CA GLN A 40 -10.89 -15.26 10.53
C GLN A 40 -10.00 -15.03 11.76
N ILE A 41 -9.73 -16.08 12.51
CA ILE A 41 -8.86 -16.04 13.70
C ILE A 41 -7.42 -15.74 13.28
N VAL A 42 -6.78 -14.81 13.98
CA VAL A 42 -5.38 -14.43 13.81
C VAL A 42 -4.70 -14.20 15.16
N MET A 43 -3.37 -14.27 15.15
CA MET A 43 -2.54 -13.99 16.32
C MET A 43 -1.43 -13.00 15.94
N ALA A 44 -1.30 -11.95 16.72
CA ALA A 44 -0.20 -11.00 16.61
C ALA A 44 0.92 -11.37 17.57
N LEU A 45 2.14 -11.46 17.06
CA LEU A 45 3.34 -11.81 17.83
C LEU A 45 4.26 -10.59 17.95
N GLY A 46 4.95 -10.50 19.07
CA GLY A 46 5.94 -9.45 19.30
C GLY A 46 6.66 -9.61 20.62
N ASN A 47 7.59 -8.72 20.92
CA ASN A 47 8.30 -8.68 22.20
C ASN A 47 8.16 -7.29 22.85
N PRO A 48 6.94 -6.95 23.35
CA PRO A 48 6.71 -5.63 23.95
C PRO A 48 7.62 -5.42 25.16
N PHE A 49 8.25 -4.25 25.21
CA PHE A 49 9.11 -3.81 26.31
C PHE A 49 10.35 -4.68 26.59
N GLY A 50 10.71 -5.62 25.72
CA GLY A 50 11.83 -6.52 25.94
C GLY A 50 11.70 -7.39 27.21
N LEU A 51 10.47 -7.77 27.54
CA LEU A 51 10.20 -8.55 28.76
C LEU A 51 10.92 -9.90 28.74
N THR A 52 11.48 -10.26 29.88
CA THR A 52 12.11 -11.58 30.06
C THR A 52 11.02 -12.66 30.04
N GLY A 53 11.24 -13.74 29.28
CA GLY A 53 10.27 -14.86 29.20
C GLY A 53 9.79 -15.18 27.79
N GLY A 54 10.24 -14.43 26.77
CA GLY A 54 9.95 -14.71 25.38
C GLY A 54 8.88 -13.78 24.75
N PRO A 55 8.50 -14.04 23.49
CA PRO A 55 7.56 -13.20 22.78
C PRO A 55 6.15 -13.27 23.38
N THR A 56 5.45 -12.15 23.27
CA THR A 56 4.03 -12.04 23.64
C THR A 56 3.16 -12.38 22.42
N VAL A 57 2.10 -13.12 22.64
CA VAL A 57 1.09 -13.46 21.63
C VAL A 57 -0.25 -12.86 22.06
N THR A 58 -0.90 -12.13 21.17
CA THR A 58 -2.27 -11.66 21.37
C THR A 58 -3.18 -12.23 20.29
N GLY A 59 -4.36 -12.74 20.67
CA GLY A 59 -5.34 -13.34 19.77
C GLY A 59 -6.46 -12.38 19.42
N GLY A 60 -7.01 -12.55 18.22
CA GLY A 60 -8.15 -11.79 17.71
C GLY A 60 -8.64 -12.34 16.39
N ILE A 61 -9.38 -11.52 15.65
CA ILE A 61 -9.90 -11.83 14.33
C ILE A 61 -9.53 -10.73 13.32
N ILE A 62 -9.65 -11.05 12.05
CA ILE A 62 -9.69 -10.03 10.99
C ILE A 62 -11.01 -9.26 11.11
N SER A 63 -10.95 -8.01 11.53
CA SER A 63 -12.12 -7.16 11.74
C SER A 63 -12.59 -6.47 10.45
N SER A 64 -11.65 -6.15 9.55
CA SER A 64 -11.95 -5.58 8.23
C SER A 64 -10.77 -5.78 7.27
N LEU A 65 -11.07 -5.75 5.98
CA LEU A 65 -10.09 -5.76 4.89
C LEU A 65 -10.09 -4.43 4.16
N ASN A 66 -8.99 -4.12 3.45
CA ASN A 66 -8.87 -2.96 2.55
C ASN A 66 -9.18 -1.62 3.24
N ARG A 67 -8.74 -1.44 4.47
CA ARG A 67 -8.89 -0.16 5.20
C ARG A 67 -7.86 0.83 4.70
N ASN A 68 -8.33 1.90 4.07
CA ASN A 68 -7.50 3.04 3.71
C ASN A 68 -7.25 3.91 4.94
N VAL A 69 -6.02 3.90 5.44
CA VAL A 69 -5.59 4.69 6.59
C VAL A 69 -4.61 5.76 6.11
N GLN A 70 -4.85 7.02 6.52
CA GLN A 70 -3.98 8.15 6.20
C GLN A 70 -2.79 8.16 7.14
N PHE A 71 -1.59 8.15 6.58
CA PHE A 71 -0.32 8.37 7.25
C PHE A 71 0.34 9.65 6.72
N GLU A 72 1.45 10.06 7.33
CA GLU A 72 2.20 11.25 6.88
C GLU A 72 2.67 11.09 5.43
N ASN A 73 3.11 9.91 5.05
CA ASN A 73 3.67 9.59 3.72
C ASN A 73 2.63 9.08 2.71
N GLY A 74 1.34 9.13 3.03
CA GLY A 74 0.29 8.73 2.09
C GLY A 74 -0.83 7.90 2.70
N ILE A 75 -1.56 7.21 1.83
CA ILE A 75 -2.66 6.33 2.23
C ILE A 75 -2.20 4.88 2.07
N LEU A 76 -2.25 4.13 3.17
CA LEU A 76 -2.00 2.68 3.17
C LEU A 76 -3.32 1.91 3.21
N GLU A 77 -3.40 0.86 2.38
CA GLU A 77 -4.47 -0.13 2.44
C GLU A 77 -4.06 -1.24 3.43
N LEU A 78 -4.74 -1.32 4.56
CA LEU A 78 -4.37 -2.17 5.68
C LEU A 78 -5.46 -3.21 6.01
N VAL A 79 -5.03 -4.29 6.64
CA VAL A 79 -5.90 -5.23 7.35
C VAL A 79 -6.17 -4.67 8.74
N GLN A 80 -7.43 -4.69 9.18
CA GLN A 80 -7.81 -4.35 10.55
C GLN A 80 -8.03 -5.62 11.37
N THR A 81 -7.53 -5.62 12.61
CA THR A 81 -7.73 -6.71 13.59
C THR A 81 -8.10 -6.14 14.95
N ASP A 82 -8.80 -6.93 15.77
CA ASP A 82 -9.03 -6.66 17.19
C ASP A 82 -8.00 -7.36 18.11
N ALA A 83 -7.09 -8.17 17.54
CA ALA A 83 -5.91 -8.61 18.25
C ALA A 83 -5.17 -7.38 18.80
N ALA A 84 -4.81 -7.41 20.08
CA ALA A 84 -4.23 -6.25 20.75
C ALA A 84 -2.86 -5.91 20.13
N ILE A 85 -2.79 -4.79 19.40
CA ILE A 85 -1.56 -4.20 18.87
C ILE A 85 -1.07 -3.14 19.86
N ASN A 86 0.14 -3.33 20.39
CA ASN A 86 0.77 -2.45 21.37
C ASN A 86 2.23 -2.19 20.98
N PRO A 87 2.89 -1.15 21.56
CA PRO A 87 4.31 -0.98 21.37
C PRO A 87 5.10 -2.26 21.71
N GLY A 88 5.85 -2.76 20.72
CA GLY A 88 6.65 -3.98 20.81
C GLY A 88 6.12 -5.18 20.02
N ASN A 89 4.87 -5.17 19.53
CA ASN A 89 4.45 -6.11 18.49
C ASN A 89 4.32 -5.47 17.09
N SER A 90 4.46 -4.15 16.98
CA SER A 90 4.66 -3.47 15.68
C SER A 90 5.94 -3.97 15.01
N GLY A 91 5.88 -4.27 13.70
CA GLY A 91 6.93 -4.94 12.95
C GLY A 91 6.92 -6.48 13.09
N GLY A 92 6.22 -7.02 14.09
CA GLY A 92 6.02 -8.45 14.25
C GLY A 92 4.92 -9.00 13.31
N PRO A 93 4.86 -10.33 13.14
CA PRO A 93 3.90 -10.96 12.25
C PRO A 93 2.49 -11.02 12.84
N LEU A 94 1.48 -10.89 11.97
CA LEU A 94 0.13 -11.37 12.18
C LEU A 94 0.01 -12.72 11.48
N ILE A 95 -0.26 -13.78 12.22
CA ILE A 95 -0.33 -15.14 11.67
C ILE A 95 -1.75 -15.69 11.71
N ASN A 96 -2.04 -16.60 10.79
CA ASN A 96 -3.29 -17.37 10.79
C ASN A 96 -3.17 -18.66 11.62
N THR A 97 -4.23 -19.45 11.69
CA THR A 97 -4.28 -20.72 12.43
C THR A 97 -3.40 -21.84 11.84
N LYS A 98 -2.85 -21.65 10.65
CA LYS A 98 -1.87 -22.57 10.03
C LYS A 98 -0.41 -22.17 10.35
N GLY A 99 -0.19 -21.07 11.09
CA GLY A 99 1.14 -20.52 11.35
C GLY A 99 1.73 -19.73 10.20
N GLU A 100 0.95 -19.39 9.16
CA GLU A 100 1.40 -18.58 8.04
C GLU A 100 1.29 -17.09 8.37
N VAL A 101 2.31 -16.31 8.02
CA VAL A 101 2.29 -14.85 8.15
C VAL A 101 1.35 -14.27 7.10
N VAL A 102 0.29 -13.60 7.53
CA VAL A 102 -0.73 -13.01 6.64
C VAL A 102 -0.68 -11.48 6.60
N ALA A 103 -0.01 -10.86 7.58
CA ALA A 103 0.26 -9.42 7.59
C ALA A 103 1.43 -9.11 8.54
N ILE A 104 1.95 -7.88 8.47
CA ILE A 104 2.93 -7.32 9.42
C ILE A 104 2.22 -6.26 10.26
N ASN A 105 2.25 -6.40 11.58
CA ASN A 105 1.63 -5.45 12.50
C ASN A 105 2.29 -4.07 12.36
N THR A 106 1.52 -3.00 12.23
CA THR A 106 2.10 -1.66 12.09
C THR A 106 1.59 -0.67 13.11
N ALA A 107 0.31 -0.35 13.12
CA ALA A 107 -0.19 0.76 13.90
C ALA A 107 -1.48 0.42 14.65
N LYS A 108 -1.76 1.22 15.68
CA LYS A 108 -3.09 1.36 16.28
C LYS A 108 -3.56 2.80 16.16
N ILE A 109 -4.86 2.99 16.04
CA ILE A 109 -5.42 4.34 16.19
C ILE A 109 -5.29 4.74 17.67
N PRO A 110 -4.67 5.91 17.97
CA PRO A 110 -4.67 6.44 19.34
C PRO A 110 -6.09 6.50 19.86
N TYR A 111 -6.31 5.98 21.08
CA TYR A 111 -7.63 5.92 21.75
C TYR A 111 -8.64 4.92 21.18
N GLY A 112 -8.30 4.12 20.15
CA GLY A 112 -9.14 3.03 19.64
C GLY A 112 -8.81 1.71 20.34
N GLN A 113 -9.59 1.27 21.32
CA GLN A 113 -9.45 -0.09 21.87
C GLN A 113 -9.98 -1.10 20.85
N GLY A 114 -9.24 -2.20 20.63
CA GLY A 114 -9.64 -3.25 19.69
C GLY A 114 -9.57 -2.83 18.21
N ILE A 115 -8.79 -1.78 17.88
CA ILE A 115 -8.56 -1.35 16.51
C ILE A 115 -7.05 -1.35 16.24
N GLY A 116 -6.56 -2.47 15.75
CA GLY A 116 -5.19 -2.66 15.27
C GLY A 116 -5.13 -2.72 13.76
N PHE A 117 -3.98 -2.37 13.18
CA PHE A 117 -3.74 -2.43 11.75
C PHE A 117 -2.46 -3.21 11.44
N ALA A 118 -2.48 -3.87 10.28
CA ALA A 118 -1.33 -4.59 9.78
C ALA A 118 -1.22 -4.45 8.26
N VAL A 119 0.01 -4.37 7.76
CA VAL A 119 0.31 -4.34 6.32
C VAL A 119 0.08 -5.73 5.73
N PRO A 120 -0.78 -5.91 4.72
CA PRO A 120 -1.04 -7.21 4.10
C PRO A 120 0.23 -7.87 3.59
N ILE A 121 0.37 -9.18 3.78
CA ILE A 121 1.60 -9.90 3.36
C ILE A 121 1.85 -9.83 1.85
N ASN A 122 0.80 -9.75 1.03
CA ASN A 122 0.99 -9.61 -0.41
C ASN A 122 1.59 -8.24 -0.78
N THR A 123 1.35 -7.18 0.01
CA THR A 123 2.05 -5.89 -0.14
C THR A 123 3.54 -6.05 0.14
N VAL A 124 3.91 -6.82 1.18
CA VAL A 124 5.33 -7.12 1.48
C VAL A 124 5.98 -7.87 0.31
N LYS A 125 5.32 -8.92 -0.20
CA LYS A 125 5.83 -9.73 -1.32
C LYS A 125 6.06 -8.92 -2.60
N LEU A 126 5.22 -7.90 -2.84
CA LEU A 126 5.35 -7.05 -4.04
C LEU A 126 6.62 -6.18 -4.04
N ILE A 127 7.13 -5.84 -2.86
CA ILE A 127 8.28 -4.93 -2.74
C ILE A 127 9.54 -5.59 -2.21
N LEU A 128 9.45 -6.87 -1.83
CA LEU A 128 10.54 -7.58 -1.15
C LEU A 128 11.78 -7.68 -2.01
N ASP A 129 11.61 -8.11 -3.27
CA ASP A 129 12.73 -8.31 -4.19
C ASP A 129 13.42 -6.98 -4.50
N ASP A 130 12.66 -5.90 -4.74
CA ASP A 130 13.21 -4.56 -4.93
C ASP A 130 14.03 -4.09 -3.72
N LEU A 131 13.53 -4.30 -2.50
CA LEU A 131 14.25 -3.92 -1.29
C LEU A 131 15.53 -4.72 -1.08
N ILE A 132 15.53 -6.01 -1.46
CA ILE A 132 16.71 -6.88 -1.34
C ILE A 132 17.75 -6.53 -2.41
N GLU A 133 17.33 -6.39 -3.67
CA GLU A 133 18.23 -6.22 -4.80
C GLU A 133 18.70 -4.78 -4.99
N ASN A 134 17.78 -3.82 -4.81
CA ASN A 134 18.02 -2.41 -5.12
C ASN A 134 18.16 -1.52 -3.87
N GLY A 135 17.75 -2.01 -2.69
CA GLY A 135 17.71 -1.22 -1.45
C GLY A 135 16.56 -0.22 -1.37
N HIS A 136 15.77 -0.08 -2.43
CA HIS A 136 14.58 0.79 -2.54
C HIS A 136 13.56 0.20 -3.49
N VAL A 137 12.30 0.62 -3.35
CA VAL A 137 11.19 0.13 -4.19
C VAL A 137 11.10 0.96 -5.47
N ILE A 138 11.10 0.29 -6.61
CA ILE A 138 10.94 0.91 -7.92
C ILE A 138 9.46 0.97 -8.26
N ARG A 139 8.88 2.18 -8.31
CA ARG A 139 7.44 2.37 -8.54
C ARG A 139 7.13 2.93 -9.90
N PRO A 140 6.14 2.36 -10.60
CA PRO A 140 5.63 2.98 -11.82
C PRO A 140 4.99 4.33 -11.49
N TRP A 141 5.30 5.32 -12.31
CA TRP A 141 4.94 6.71 -12.09
C TRP A 141 4.26 7.31 -13.32
N LEU A 142 3.19 8.08 -13.08
CA LEU A 142 2.48 8.84 -14.11
C LEU A 142 2.96 10.30 -14.18
N GLY A 143 3.28 10.88 -13.02
CA GLY A 143 3.65 12.29 -12.91
C GLY A 143 2.46 13.24 -12.88
N ILE A 144 1.36 12.85 -12.23
CA ILE A 144 0.18 13.69 -12.06
C ILE A 144 -0.25 13.78 -10.61
N SER A 145 -0.80 14.94 -10.24
CA SER A 145 -1.55 15.13 -9.00
C SER A 145 -3.03 15.31 -9.33
N THR A 146 -3.89 14.57 -8.66
CA THR A 146 -5.32 14.59 -8.93
C THR A 146 -6.15 14.82 -7.68
N VAL A 147 -7.35 15.37 -7.86
CA VAL A 147 -8.36 15.51 -6.80
C VAL A 147 -9.67 14.88 -7.25
N LYS A 148 -10.45 14.38 -6.29
CA LYS A 148 -11.78 13.85 -6.60
C LYS A 148 -12.67 14.99 -7.06
N LEU A 149 -13.22 14.87 -8.26
CA LEU A 149 -14.19 15.81 -8.77
C LEU A 149 -15.53 15.64 -8.03
N ASN A 150 -16.15 16.73 -7.71
CA ASN A 150 -17.47 16.79 -7.08
C ASN A 150 -18.26 17.96 -7.67
N PRO A 151 -19.61 18.03 -7.46
CA PRO A 151 -20.44 19.09 -8.05
C PRO A 151 -20.01 20.50 -7.70
N ARG A 152 -19.46 20.73 -6.49
CA ARG A 152 -18.98 22.04 -6.05
C ARG A 152 -17.76 22.50 -6.84
N LEU A 153 -16.75 21.60 -6.99
CA LEU A 153 -15.56 21.89 -7.80
C LEU A 153 -15.92 22.03 -9.29
N ALA A 154 -16.79 21.16 -9.80
CA ALA A 154 -17.24 21.24 -11.20
C ALA A 154 -17.90 22.59 -11.49
N SER A 155 -18.79 23.04 -10.64
CA SER A 155 -19.45 24.35 -10.76
C SER A 155 -18.44 25.51 -10.68
N PHE A 156 -17.51 25.46 -9.70
CA PHE A 156 -16.51 26.50 -9.49
C PHE A 156 -15.58 26.69 -10.69
N TYR A 157 -15.12 25.57 -11.28
CA TYR A 157 -14.23 25.59 -12.45
C TYR A 157 -14.98 25.52 -13.78
N ARG A 158 -16.31 25.52 -13.78
CA ARG A 158 -17.19 25.39 -14.97
C ARG A 158 -16.83 24.18 -15.81
N LEU A 159 -16.61 23.05 -15.14
CA LEU A 159 -16.26 21.80 -15.80
C LEU A 159 -17.49 21.07 -16.34
N PRO A 160 -17.34 20.30 -17.42
CA PRO A 160 -18.46 19.61 -18.08
C PRO A 160 -18.95 18.38 -17.33
N LEU A 161 -18.16 17.85 -16.41
CA LEU A 161 -18.45 16.65 -15.60
C LEU A 161 -18.48 16.97 -14.11
N VAL A 162 -19.13 16.11 -13.35
CA VAL A 162 -19.24 16.22 -11.88
C VAL A 162 -18.62 15.02 -11.16
N HIS A 163 -18.02 14.08 -11.89
CA HIS A 163 -17.34 12.87 -11.40
C HIS A 163 -16.03 12.66 -12.15
N GLY A 164 -15.18 11.78 -11.62
CA GLY A 164 -13.85 11.50 -12.15
C GLY A 164 -12.72 12.08 -11.28
N ALA A 165 -11.49 11.93 -11.75
CA ALA A 165 -10.31 12.52 -11.10
C ALA A 165 -9.78 13.71 -11.91
N LEU A 166 -9.90 14.92 -11.34
CA LEU A 166 -9.40 16.15 -11.95
C LEU A 166 -7.89 16.26 -11.76
N ILE A 167 -7.14 16.43 -12.85
CA ILE A 167 -5.71 16.73 -12.83
C ILE A 167 -5.51 18.17 -12.37
N VAL A 168 -4.85 18.35 -11.23
CA VAL A 168 -4.54 19.67 -10.67
C VAL A 168 -3.08 20.06 -10.88
N ASN A 169 -2.20 19.09 -11.11
CA ASN A 169 -0.81 19.31 -11.49
C ASN A 169 -0.33 18.19 -12.42
N VAL A 170 0.57 18.52 -13.33
CA VAL A 170 1.36 17.58 -14.13
C VAL A 170 2.82 17.92 -13.88
N GLU A 171 3.60 16.96 -13.45
CA GLU A 171 5.01 17.15 -13.13
C GLU A 171 5.82 17.37 -14.41
N PRO A 172 6.73 18.34 -14.43
CA PRO A 172 7.62 18.54 -15.57
C PRO A 172 8.44 17.30 -15.91
N PHE A 173 8.63 17.04 -17.19
CA PHE A 173 9.38 15.90 -17.74
C PHE A 173 8.80 14.52 -17.35
N SER A 174 7.57 14.48 -16.90
CA SER A 174 6.89 13.22 -16.53
C SER A 174 6.33 12.51 -17.78
N PRO A 175 6.07 11.18 -17.66
CA PRO A 175 5.35 10.43 -18.69
C PRO A 175 4.03 11.07 -19.10
N ALA A 176 3.29 11.61 -18.15
CA ALA A 176 2.02 12.28 -18.39
C ALA A 176 2.19 13.59 -19.19
N GLU A 177 3.20 14.40 -18.87
CA GLU A 177 3.49 15.61 -19.63
C GLU A 177 3.89 15.27 -21.06
N ASN A 178 4.81 14.33 -21.23
CA ASN A 178 5.29 13.86 -22.53
C ASN A 178 4.14 13.31 -23.39
N ALA A 179 3.15 12.65 -22.76
CA ALA A 179 1.95 12.16 -23.42
C ALA A 179 0.93 13.26 -23.75
N GLY A 180 1.10 14.48 -23.22
CA GLY A 180 0.21 15.60 -23.45
C GLY A 180 -0.99 15.69 -22.52
N LEU A 181 -0.95 15.01 -21.36
CA LEU A 181 -1.88 15.26 -20.25
C LEU A 181 -1.67 16.68 -19.72
N ARG A 182 -2.73 17.31 -19.26
CA ARG A 182 -2.71 18.72 -18.84
C ARG A 182 -3.49 18.94 -17.55
N ARG A 183 -3.08 19.93 -16.80
CA ARG A 183 -3.91 20.47 -15.72
C ARG A 183 -5.29 20.86 -16.27
N GLY A 184 -6.35 20.42 -15.57
CA GLY A 184 -7.74 20.64 -15.97
C GLY A 184 -8.37 19.47 -16.73
N ASP A 185 -7.58 18.45 -17.13
CA ASP A 185 -8.13 17.21 -17.65
C ASP A 185 -8.86 16.45 -16.54
N ILE A 186 -9.96 15.83 -16.87
CA ILE A 186 -10.71 14.95 -15.96
C ILE A 186 -10.50 13.53 -16.43
N ILE A 187 -9.83 12.71 -15.63
CA ILE A 187 -9.64 11.29 -15.91
C ILE A 187 -10.95 10.57 -15.64
N GLU A 188 -11.49 9.91 -16.66
CA GLU A 188 -12.70 9.10 -16.59
C GLU A 188 -12.40 7.61 -16.55
N GLU A 189 -11.33 7.16 -17.26
CA GLU A 189 -10.96 5.74 -17.33
C GLU A 189 -9.44 5.57 -17.43
N ILE A 190 -8.95 4.43 -16.92
CA ILE A 190 -7.57 3.95 -17.14
C ILE A 190 -7.67 2.48 -17.58
N ASP A 191 -7.17 2.17 -18.78
CA ASP A 191 -7.22 0.83 -19.40
C ASP A 191 -8.61 0.18 -19.30
N GLY A 192 -9.67 0.96 -19.61
CA GLY A 192 -11.08 0.52 -19.54
C GLY A 192 -11.68 0.44 -18.13
N ASN A 193 -10.92 0.76 -17.09
CA ASN A 193 -11.44 0.83 -15.72
C ASN A 193 -11.89 2.24 -15.39
N LYS A 194 -13.15 2.40 -14.99
CA LYS A 194 -13.72 3.69 -14.59
C LYS A 194 -13.03 4.24 -13.36
N ILE A 195 -12.78 5.55 -13.37
CA ILE A 195 -12.08 6.29 -12.33
C ILE A 195 -13.01 7.38 -11.77
N ASP A 196 -13.34 7.26 -10.49
CA ASP A 196 -14.14 8.24 -9.76
C ASP A 196 -13.33 8.97 -8.67
N SER A 197 -12.08 8.55 -8.43
CA SER A 197 -11.25 9.14 -7.37
C SER A 197 -9.76 8.91 -7.60
N PRO A 198 -8.88 9.79 -7.04
CA PRO A 198 -7.43 9.59 -7.04
C PRO A 198 -6.97 8.25 -6.48
N SER A 199 -7.61 7.76 -5.41
CA SER A 199 -7.26 6.49 -4.78
C SER A 199 -7.44 5.29 -5.71
N GLN A 200 -8.42 5.33 -6.63
CA GLN A 200 -8.58 4.29 -7.64
C GLN A 200 -7.44 4.29 -8.66
N ILE A 201 -6.93 5.46 -9.06
CA ILE A 201 -5.74 5.56 -9.92
C ILE A 201 -4.55 4.91 -9.24
N SER A 202 -4.23 5.35 -8.02
CA SER A 202 -3.08 4.83 -7.26
C SER A 202 -3.19 3.33 -7.00
N SER A 203 -4.39 2.84 -6.65
CA SER A 203 -4.63 1.41 -6.43
C SER A 203 -4.49 0.60 -7.72
N TYR A 204 -5.02 1.10 -8.84
CA TYR A 204 -4.89 0.43 -10.13
C TYR A 204 -3.44 0.31 -10.56
N ILE A 205 -2.69 1.42 -10.55
CA ILE A 205 -1.28 1.44 -10.94
C ILE A 205 -0.48 0.48 -10.05
N ARG A 206 -0.61 0.58 -8.74
CA ARG A 206 0.13 -0.27 -7.78
C ARG A 206 -0.15 -1.77 -7.94
N LYS A 207 -1.42 -2.15 -8.22
CA LYS A 207 -1.84 -3.56 -8.29
C LYS A 207 -1.66 -4.20 -9.67
N LYS A 208 -1.61 -3.41 -10.74
CA LYS A 208 -1.76 -3.91 -12.11
C LYS A 208 -0.65 -3.49 -13.07
N LYS A 209 0.26 -2.63 -12.64
CA LYS A 209 1.25 -2.04 -13.53
C LYS A 209 2.67 -2.11 -12.97
N ALA A 210 3.61 -2.33 -13.86
CA ALA A 210 5.05 -2.23 -13.62
C ALA A 210 5.64 -1.04 -14.35
N VAL A 211 6.89 -0.69 -14.03
CA VAL A 211 7.67 0.29 -14.80
C VAL A 211 7.81 -0.21 -16.25
N HIS A 212 7.70 0.70 -17.20
CA HIS A 212 7.67 0.47 -18.65
C HIS A 212 6.39 -0.17 -19.20
N ASP A 213 5.39 -0.48 -18.37
CA ASP A 213 4.09 -0.89 -18.88
C ASP A 213 3.40 0.26 -19.62
N LYS A 214 2.65 -0.10 -20.66
CA LYS A 214 1.77 0.85 -21.34
C LYS A 214 0.49 1.04 -20.56
N VAL A 215 0.02 2.28 -20.53
CA VAL A 215 -1.25 2.67 -19.95
C VAL A 215 -2.00 3.56 -20.94
N THR A 216 -3.32 3.40 -21.00
CA THR A 216 -4.20 4.26 -21.80
C THR A 216 -5.14 4.98 -20.85
N VAL A 217 -5.12 6.31 -20.89
CA VAL A 217 -5.97 7.16 -20.05
C VAL A 217 -7.02 7.85 -20.93
N ILE A 218 -8.29 7.71 -20.56
CA ILE A 218 -9.38 8.46 -21.18
C ILE A 218 -9.62 9.69 -20.32
N VAL A 219 -9.48 10.86 -20.96
CA VAL A 219 -9.69 12.14 -20.28
C VAL A 219 -10.74 12.98 -20.99
N ASN A 220 -11.49 13.75 -20.22
CA ASN A 220 -12.36 14.81 -20.71
C ASN A 220 -11.65 16.16 -20.56
N ARG A 221 -11.43 16.82 -21.65
CA ARG A 221 -10.83 18.18 -21.74
C ARG A 221 -11.83 19.13 -22.36
N TYR A 222 -12.43 19.99 -21.56
CA TYR A 222 -13.44 20.98 -21.99
C TYR A 222 -14.60 20.37 -22.77
N GLY A 223 -15.10 19.21 -22.35
CA GLY A 223 -16.22 18.51 -23.01
C GLY A 223 -15.83 17.62 -24.19
N ARG A 224 -14.55 17.54 -24.53
CA ARG A 224 -14.04 16.62 -25.56
C ARG A 224 -13.30 15.46 -24.89
N VAL A 225 -13.55 14.27 -25.38
CA VAL A 225 -12.89 13.05 -24.89
C VAL A 225 -11.62 12.78 -25.71
N TYR A 226 -10.55 12.48 -25.01
CA TYR A 226 -9.26 12.10 -25.60
C TYR A 226 -8.82 10.77 -25.02
N GLU A 227 -8.31 9.91 -25.88
CA GLU A 227 -7.62 8.68 -25.51
C GLU A 227 -6.13 8.91 -25.63
N ILE A 228 -5.40 8.76 -24.52
CA ILE A 228 -3.98 9.13 -24.42
C ILE A 228 -3.20 7.88 -23.96
N PRO A 229 -2.57 7.15 -24.89
CA PRO A 229 -1.67 6.06 -24.55
C PRO A 229 -0.27 6.58 -24.26
N PHE A 230 0.40 6.06 -23.23
CA PHE A 230 1.79 6.31 -22.93
C PHE A 230 2.42 5.18 -22.13
N GLN A 231 3.74 5.23 -21.98
CA GLN A 231 4.51 4.26 -21.20
C GLN A 231 4.86 4.90 -19.85
N MET A 232 4.70 4.14 -18.78
CA MET A 232 5.10 4.57 -17.44
C MET A 232 6.62 4.45 -17.26
N GLU A 233 7.17 5.31 -16.43
CA GLU A 233 8.57 5.32 -16.05
C GLU A 233 8.71 5.04 -14.54
N ALA A 234 9.93 4.79 -14.09
CA ALA A 234 10.23 4.74 -12.68
C ALA A 234 10.06 6.14 -12.07
N ARG A 235 9.56 6.20 -10.85
CA ARG A 235 9.51 7.46 -10.10
C ARG A 235 10.93 7.94 -9.83
N PRO A 236 11.28 9.22 -10.15
CA PRO A 236 12.61 9.77 -9.90
C PRO A 236 12.95 9.87 -8.41
#